data_37d56b335bcff60b10a7d193a05f9ccc
#
_entry.id   37d56b335bcff60b10a7d193a05f9ccc
#
_cell.length_a   1.000
_cell.length_b   1.000
_cell.length_c   1.000
_cell.angle_alpha   90.00
_cell.angle_beta   90.00
_cell.angle_gamma   90.00
#
_symmetry.space_group_name_H-M   'P 1'
#
loop_
_entity.id
_entity.type
_entity.pdbx_description
1 polymer ?
#
loop_
_entity_poly.entity_id
_entity_poly.type
_entity_poly.pdbx_seq_one_letter_code
_entity_poly.pdbx_strand_id
1 'polypeptide(L)'
;MTIDNHPLKKHAEKLQTLVTSAEFTDEQGESLSYSEGFENTLKLLKKSRAQKACVFLIGNGGSAAIVSHIFNDFINVGKLRAFTLHESSLVTCISNDYGYENVYSKPLKTLAQPNDLLIAVSSSGKSQNIRNAVNSMKEVGGKVITLSGFDNDNPLREMGGGNFWLNSRDYGLVEVGHMFFLHFLSDHLKP
;
A
#
# COMPACT_ATOMS: atom_id res chain seq x y z
N MET A 1 8.60 -18.28 -36.75
CA MET A 1 7.54 -17.71 -35.91
C MET A 1 7.81 -16.22 -35.76
N THR A 2 7.02 -15.40 -36.43
CA THR A 2 7.08 -13.94 -36.25
C THR A 2 6.67 -13.65 -34.81
N ILE A 3 7.59 -13.12 -34.00
CA ILE A 3 7.27 -12.60 -32.68
C ILE A 3 6.25 -11.47 -32.91
N ASP A 4 5.04 -11.68 -32.44
CA ASP A 4 3.98 -10.68 -32.50
C ASP A 4 4.45 -9.43 -31.73
N ASN A 5 4.80 -8.38 -32.47
CA ASN A 5 5.44 -7.18 -31.97
C ASN A 5 4.41 -6.13 -31.48
N HIS A 6 3.22 -6.58 -31.07
CA HIS A 6 2.13 -5.71 -30.67
C HIS A 6 2.49 -4.87 -29.43
N PRO A 7 2.22 -3.54 -29.41
CA PRO A 7 2.58 -2.66 -28.29
C PRO A 7 2.05 -3.11 -26.93
N LEU A 8 0.82 -3.62 -26.86
CA LEU A 8 0.21 -4.15 -25.64
C LEU A 8 1.00 -5.34 -25.07
N LYS A 9 1.47 -6.24 -25.93
CA LYS A 9 2.27 -7.40 -25.50
C LYS A 9 3.59 -6.96 -24.88
N LYS A 10 4.28 -6.03 -25.52
CA LYS A 10 5.51 -5.42 -24.97
C LYS A 10 5.25 -4.72 -23.63
N HIS A 11 4.10 -4.09 -23.48
CA HIS A 11 3.72 -3.44 -22.23
C HIS A 11 3.45 -4.45 -21.12
N ALA A 12 2.83 -5.58 -21.44
CA ALA A 12 2.63 -6.68 -20.49
C ALA A 12 3.97 -7.33 -20.07
N GLU A 13 4.92 -7.48 -20.99
CA GLU A 13 6.28 -7.96 -20.68
C GLU A 13 7.02 -6.99 -19.73
N LYS A 14 6.85 -5.67 -19.93
CA LYS A 14 7.39 -4.67 -18.99
C LYS A 14 6.78 -4.79 -17.59
N LEU A 15 5.47 -5.00 -17.49
CA LEU A 15 4.81 -5.23 -16.20
C LEU A 15 5.33 -6.50 -15.52
N GLN A 16 5.46 -7.60 -16.27
CA GLN A 16 6.02 -8.84 -15.76
C GLN A 16 7.42 -8.61 -15.20
N THR A 17 8.31 -7.97 -15.97
CA THR A 17 9.67 -7.64 -15.52
C THR A 17 9.64 -6.79 -14.27
N LEU A 18 8.81 -5.74 -14.24
CA LEU A 18 8.72 -4.82 -13.11
C LEU A 18 8.30 -5.54 -11.82
N VAL A 19 7.26 -6.38 -11.90
CA VAL A 19 6.76 -7.10 -10.71
C VAL A 19 7.75 -8.15 -10.23
N THR A 20 8.42 -8.87 -11.15
CA THR A 20 9.41 -9.91 -10.77
C THR A 20 10.72 -9.34 -10.25
N SER A 21 11.02 -8.07 -10.53
CA SER A 21 12.18 -7.34 -10.00
C SER A 21 11.82 -6.37 -8.85
N ALA A 22 10.64 -6.50 -8.27
CA ALA A 22 10.25 -5.68 -7.13
C ALA A 22 11.20 -5.88 -5.94
N GLU A 23 11.46 -4.80 -5.23
CA GLU A 23 12.32 -4.83 -4.05
C GLU A 23 11.50 -4.71 -2.76
N PHE A 24 11.93 -5.45 -1.76
CA PHE A 24 11.38 -5.39 -0.41
C PHE A 24 12.45 -4.92 0.56
N THR A 25 12.06 -4.05 1.49
CA THR A 25 12.91 -3.67 2.63
C THR A 25 12.13 -3.77 3.94
N ASP A 26 12.84 -3.96 5.03
CA ASP A 26 12.28 -3.96 6.37
C ASP A 26 12.21 -2.54 6.99
N GLU A 27 11.94 -2.45 8.29
CA GLU A 27 11.84 -1.20 9.05
C GLU A 27 13.19 -0.48 9.19
N GLN A 28 14.31 -1.19 9.06
CA GLN A 28 15.66 -0.64 9.10
C GLN A 28 16.17 -0.22 7.71
N GLY A 29 15.37 -0.47 6.64
CA GLY A 29 15.78 -0.26 5.26
C GLY A 29 16.65 -1.37 4.68
N GLU A 30 16.83 -2.47 5.41
CA GLU A 30 17.60 -3.62 4.94
C GLU A 30 16.82 -4.39 3.88
N SER A 31 17.53 -4.82 2.83
CA SER A 31 16.92 -5.55 1.72
C SER A 31 16.49 -6.95 2.16
N LEU A 32 15.28 -7.31 1.81
CA LEU A 32 14.72 -8.64 2.00
C LEU A 32 14.68 -9.39 0.68
N SER A 33 14.82 -10.71 0.71
CA SER A 33 14.49 -11.53 -0.46
C SER A 33 13.00 -11.37 -0.81
N TYR A 34 12.64 -11.67 -2.04
CA TYR A 34 11.26 -11.60 -2.51
C TYR A 34 10.32 -12.47 -1.64
N SER A 35 10.77 -13.67 -1.26
CA SER A 35 10.01 -14.58 -0.40
C SER A 35 9.85 -14.02 1.01
N GLU A 36 10.91 -13.53 1.63
CA GLU A 36 10.85 -12.93 2.98
C GLU A 36 9.94 -11.70 3.02
N GLY A 37 10.07 -10.81 2.05
CA GLY A 37 9.23 -9.60 1.97
C GLY A 37 7.75 -9.93 1.86
N PHE A 38 7.39 -10.90 1.00
CA PHE A 38 6.03 -11.38 0.86
C PHE A 38 5.51 -12.03 2.15
N GLU A 39 6.25 -12.98 2.70
CA GLU A 39 5.86 -13.71 3.91
C GLU A 39 5.71 -12.80 5.13
N ASN A 40 6.60 -11.82 5.30
CA ASN A 40 6.51 -10.84 6.37
C ASN A 40 5.24 -10.00 6.24
N THR A 41 4.91 -9.55 5.02
CA THR A 41 3.68 -8.78 4.75
C THR A 41 2.43 -9.63 5.02
N LEU A 42 2.40 -10.85 4.55
CA LEU A 42 1.30 -11.78 4.78
C LEU A 42 1.13 -12.12 6.27
N LYS A 43 2.24 -12.29 7.00
CA LYS A 43 2.23 -12.53 8.46
C LYS A 43 1.63 -11.36 9.23
N LEU A 44 1.93 -10.12 8.85
CA LEU A 44 1.30 -8.94 9.45
C LEU A 44 -0.21 -8.95 9.26
N LEU A 45 -0.71 -9.23 8.05
CA LEU A 45 -2.13 -9.32 7.76
C LEU A 45 -2.82 -10.45 8.53
N LYS A 46 -2.22 -11.64 8.57
CA LYS A 46 -2.75 -12.79 9.35
C LYS A 46 -2.76 -12.48 10.85
N LYS A 47 -1.75 -11.78 11.36
CA LYS A 47 -1.70 -11.34 12.76
C LYS A 47 -2.80 -10.32 13.06
N SER A 48 -3.01 -9.34 12.19
CA SER A 48 -4.10 -8.36 12.33
C SER A 48 -5.47 -9.05 12.39
N ARG A 49 -5.70 -10.06 11.52
CA ARG A 49 -6.92 -10.88 11.56
C ARG A 49 -7.09 -11.61 12.88
N ALA A 50 -6.05 -12.30 13.36
CA ALA A 50 -6.10 -13.07 14.60
C ALA A 50 -6.37 -12.18 15.82
N GLN A 51 -5.81 -10.98 15.84
CA GLN A 51 -5.97 -10.00 16.90
C GLN A 51 -7.25 -9.15 16.78
N LYS A 52 -8.01 -9.31 15.69
CA LYS A 52 -9.15 -8.44 15.33
C LYS A 52 -8.76 -6.96 15.21
N ALA A 53 -7.51 -6.68 14.91
CA ALA A 53 -7.01 -5.33 14.65
C ALA A 53 -7.57 -4.78 13.35
N CYS A 54 -7.69 -3.45 13.24
CA CYS A 54 -8.13 -2.80 12.02
C CYS A 54 -6.99 -2.73 11.00
N VAL A 55 -7.34 -2.82 9.72
CA VAL A 55 -6.43 -2.61 8.59
C VAL A 55 -6.92 -1.39 7.82
N PHE A 56 -6.22 -0.28 7.94
CA PHE A 56 -6.51 0.94 7.19
C PHE A 56 -5.77 0.93 5.86
N LEU A 57 -6.44 1.34 4.79
CA LEU A 57 -5.87 1.41 3.44
C LEU A 57 -6.03 2.83 2.91
N ILE A 58 -4.94 3.45 2.48
CA ILE A 58 -4.93 4.82 1.95
C ILE A 58 -4.11 4.95 0.67
N GLY A 59 -4.50 5.90 -0.17
CA GLY A 59 -3.83 6.28 -1.41
C GLY A 59 -4.46 7.53 -1.99
N ASN A 60 -3.84 8.12 -3.01
CA ASN A 60 -4.38 9.24 -3.77
C ASN A 60 -4.67 8.80 -5.22
N GLY A 61 -5.66 9.39 -5.89
CA GLY A 61 -5.94 9.15 -7.30
C GLY A 61 -6.10 7.66 -7.64
N GLY A 62 -5.28 7.14 -8.57
CA GLY A 62 -5.27 5.73 -8.95
C GLY A 62 -4.93 4.81 -7.77
N SER A 63 -4.00 5.20 -6.90
CA SER A 63 -3.72 4.46 -5.67
C SER A 63 -4.94 4.39 -4.73
N ALA A 64 -5.78 5.44 -4.66
CA ALA A 64 -7.03 5.39 -3.91
C ALA A 64 -8.02 4.39 -4.51
N ALA A 65 -8.13 4.33 -5.84
CA ALA A 65 -8.97 3.35 -6.52
C ALA A 65 -8.52 1.91 -6.24
N ILE A 66 -7.21 1.66 -6.26
CA ILE A 66 -6.62 0.35 -5.93
C ILE A 66 -7.01 -0.07 -4.52
N VAL A 67 -6.72 0.75 -3.51
CA VAL A 67 -6.98 0.37 -2.12
C VAL A 67 -8.47 0.27 -1.81
N SER A 68 -9.32 1.03 -2.52
CA SER A 68 -10.78 0.89 -2.40
C SER A 68 -11.30 -0.44 -2.95
N HIS A 69 -10.66 -0.97 -3.99
CA HIS A 69 -10.98 -2.31 -4.49
C HIS A 69 -10.48 -3.39 -3.52
N ILE A 70 -9.23 -3.32 -3.12
CA ILE A 70 -8.60 -4.28 -2.18
C ILE A 70 -9.30 -4.30 -0.82
N PHE A 71 -9.86 -3.19 -0.38
CA PHE A 71 -10.73 -3.14 0.79
C PHE A 71 -11.85 -4.19 0.73
N ASN A 72 -12.53 -4.35 -0.42
CA ASN A 72 -13.55 -5.37 -0.60
C ASN A 72 -12.98 -6.79 -0.45
N ASP A 73 -11.84 -7.06 -1.05
CA ASP A 73 -11.20 -8.37 -0.99
C ASP A 73 -10.74 -8.70 0.44
N PHE A 74 -10.18 -7.73 1.12
CA PHE A 74 -9.76 -7.91 2.50
C PHE A 74 -10.92 -8.23 3.44
N ILE A 75 -12.10 -7.62 3.24
CA ILE A 75 -13.30 -7.96 4.00
C ILE A 75 -13.84 -9.34 3.57
N ASN A 76 -14.07 -9.52 2.26
CA ASN A 76 -14.81 -10.67 1.75
C ASN A 76 -13.97 -11.94 1.72
N VAL A 77 -12.71 -11.86 1.30
CA VAL A 77 -11.79 -12.98 1.16
C VAL A 77 -10.92 -13.13 2.41
N GLY A 78 -10.23 -12.05 2.78
CA GLY A 78 -9.27 -12.02 3.89
C GLY A 78 -9.91 -12.10 5.28
N LYS A 79 -11.22 -11.82 5.41
CA LYS A 79 -11.93 -11.71 6.70
C LYS A 79 -11.25 -10.75 7.68
N LEU A 80 -10.66 -9.68 7.14
CA LEU A 80 -10.03 -8.60 7.89
C LEU A 80 -11.05 -7.51 8.26
N ARG A 81 -10.82 -6.81 9.33
CA ARG A 81 -11.51 -5.57 9.67
C ARG A 81 -10.85 -4.41 8.92
N ALA A 82 -11.09 -4.35 7.62
CA ALA A 82 -10.49 -3.36 6.75
C ALA A 82 -11.33 -2.07 6.66
N PHE A 83 -10.67 -0.93 6.44
CA PHE A 83 -11.29 0.39 6.28
C PHE A 83 -10.49 1.23 5.27
N THR A 84 -11.20 2.03 4.48
CA THR A 84 -10.60 3.15 3.74
C THR A 84 -11.04 4.47 4.37
N LEU A 85 -10.26 5.53 4.17
CA LEU A 85 -10.55 6.88 4.68
C LEU A 85 -10.90 7.85 3.52
N HIS A 86 -11.57 7.33 2.49
CA HIS A 86 -11.87 8.05 1.25
C HIS A 86 -13.30 8.57 1.18
N GLU A 87 -14.06 8.53 2.28
CA GLU A 87 -15.40 9.09 2.30
C GLU A 87 -15.33 10.58 1.95
N SER A 88 -16.13 11.02 0.99
CA SER A 88 -15.99 12.34 0.37
C SER A 88 -16.24 13.48 1.34
N SER A 89 -17.21 13.37 2.26
CA SER A 89 -17.46 14.40 3.27
C SER A 89 -16.33 14.50 4.28
N LEU A 90 -15.73 13.37 4.68
CA LEU A 90 -14.57 13.35 5.56
C LEU A 90 -13.36 14.04 4.90
N VAL A 91 -13.05 13.66 3.65
CA VAL A 91 -11.91 14.22 2.91
C VAL A 91 -12.09 15.73 2.68
N THR A 92 -13.27 16.16 2.25
CA THR A 92 -13.52 17.58 1.96
C THR A 92 -13.55 18.44 3.22
N CYS A 93 -14.14 17.97 4.31
CA CYS A 93 -14.15 18.67 5.60
C CYS A 93 -12.72 18.84 6.13
N ILE A 94 -11.96 17.76 6.25
CA ILE A 94 -10.60 17.83 6.79
C ILE A 94 -9.69 18.66 5.87
N SER A 95 -9.84 18.52 4.55
CA SER A 95 -9.08 19.31 3.59
C SER A 95 -9.34 20.82 3.75
N ASN A 96 -10.60 21.19 3.96
CA ASN A 96 -11.00 22.60 4.16
C ASN A 96 -10.50 23.17 5.49
N ASP A 97 -10.62 22.42 6.57
CA ASP A 97 -10.41 22.90 7.93
C ASP A 97 -8.95 22.74 8.40
N TYR A 98 -8.23 21.76 7.89
CA TYR A 98 -6.90 21.36 8.38
C TYR A 98 -5.85 21.20 7.30
N GLY A 99 -6.20 21.39 6.03
CA GLY A 99 -5.33 21.17 4.87
C GLY A 99 -5.31 19.72 4.36
N TYR A 100 -5.11 19.57 3.04
CA TYR A 100 -5.13 18.26 2.37
C TYR A 100 -4.06 17.28 2.89
N GLU A 101 -2.95 17.80 3.39
CA GLU A 101 -1.88 17.00 3.99
C GLU A 101 -2.32 16.26 5.27
N ASN A 102 -3.49 16.58 5.83
CA ASN A 102 -4.05 16.00 7.05
C ASN A 102 -5.25 15.09 6.84
N VAL A 103 -5.70 14.90 5.58
CA VAL A 103 -6.93 14.15 5.26
C VAL A 103 -6.95 12.71 5.79
N TYR A 104 -5.79 12.08 5.94
CA TYR A 104 -5.66 10.73 6.48
C TYR A 104 -5.09 10.71 7.90
N SER A 105 -4.14 11.60 8.21
CA SER A 105 -3.49 11.63 9.52
C SER A 105 -4.46 12.00 10.65
N LYS A 106 -5.35 12.96 10.39
CA LYS A 106 -6.32 13.41 11.38
C LYS A 106 -7.31 12.32 11.82
N PRO A 107 -8.01 11.60 10.91
CA PRO A 107 -8.88 10.51 11.32
C PRO A 107 -8.11 9.33 11.93
N LEU A 108 -6.89 9.02 11.48
CA LEU A 108 -6.09 7.96 12.06
C LEU A 108 -5.74 8.22 13.53
N LYS A 109 -5.43 9.45 13.91
CA LYS A 109 -5.18 9.82 15.33
C LYS A 109 -6.37 9.56 16.25
N THR A 110 -7.58 9.51 15.71
CA THR A 110 -8.80 9.24 16.48
C THR A 110 -9.23 7.78 16.42
N LEU A 111 -9.09 7.14 15.25
CA LEU A 111 -9.67 5.84 14.98
C LEU A 111 -8.69 4.69 15.22
N ALA A 112 -7.40 4.91 14.94
CA ALA A 112 -6.40 3.86 15.04
C ALA A 112 -6.03 3.56 16.50
N GLN A 113 -5.70 2.30 16.73
CA GLN A 113 -5.29 1.77 18.03
C GLN A 113 -3.94 1.06 17.91
N PRO A 114 -3.22 0.84 19.02
CA PRO A 114 -2.02 0.01 19.02
C PRO A 114 -2.28 -1.36 18.39
N ASN A 115 -1.37 -1.83 17.56
CA ASN A 115 -1.43 -3.05 16.74
C ASN A 115 -2.32 -2.99 15.49
N ASP A 116 -3.05 -1.92 15.22
CA ASP A 116 -3.69 -1.73 13.93
C ASP A 116 -2.63 -1.62 12.82
N LEU A 117 -3.04 -1.90 11.59
CA LEU A 117 -2.17 -1.91 10.41
C LEU A 117 -2.60 -0.83 9.44
N LEU A 118 -1.64 -0.08 8.92
CA LEU A 118 -1.83 0.83 7.79
C LEU A 118 -1.15 0.28 6.54
N ILE A 119 -1.88 0.22 5.44
CA ILE A 119 -1.33 0.03 4.09
C ILE A 119 -1.37 1.38 3.38
N ALA A 120 -0.20 1.94 3.12
CA ALA A 120 -0.03 3.26 2.53
C ALA A 120 0.53 3.12 1.10
N VAL A 121 -0.25 3.52 0.09
CA VAL A 121 0.10 3.38 -1.33
C VAL A 121 0.33 4.76 -1.96
N SER A 122 1.52 4.95 -2.54
CA SER A 122 1.86 6.18 -3.25
C SER A 122 2.94 5.91 -4.30
N SER A 123 2.60 5.99 -5.59
CA SER A 123 3.56 5.71 -6.68
C SER A 123 4.81 6.56 -6.59
N SER A 124 4.72 7.84 -6.26
CA SER A 124 5.89 8.73 -6.11
C SER A 124 6.56 8.62 -4.73
N GLY A 125 5.87 8.10 -3.72
CA GLY A 125 6.31 8.12 -2.33
C GLY A 125 6.45 9.52 -1.71
N LYS A 126 6.10 10.60 -2.45
CA LYS A 126 6.33 11.99 -2.03
C LYS A 126 5.07 12.69 -1.49
N SER A 127 3.90 12.06 -1.56
CA SER A 127 2.63 12.64 -1.11
C SER A 127 2.63 12.91 0.39
N GLN A 128 2.49 14.20 0.77
CA GLN A 128 2.61 14.62 2.17
C GLN A 128 1.51 14.01 3.05
N ASN A 129 0.26 13.95 2.58
CA ASN A 129 -0.85 13.34 3.30
C ASN A 129 -0.63 11.85 3.60
N ILE A 130 -0.01 11.10 2.68
CA ILE A 130 0.34 9.69 2.89
C ILE A 130 1.44 9.56 3.95
N ARG A 131 2.48 10.38 3.88
CA ARG A 131 3.58 10.36 4.87
C ARG A 131 3.12 10.79 6.26
N ASN A 132 2.26 11.81 6.35
CA ASN A 132 1.67 12.24 7.62
C ASN A 132 0.81 11.14 8.24
N ALA A 133 0.06 10.39 7.42
CA ALA A 133 -0.71 9.24 7.88
C ALA A 133 0.18 8.11 8.44
N VAL A 134 1.30 7.82 7.78
CA VAL A 134 2.28 6.85 8.28
C VAL A 134 2.83 7.26 9.63
N ASN A 135 3.23 8.53 9.79
CA ASN A 135 3.71 9.05 11.06
C ASN A 135 2.64 8.92 12.16
N SER A 136 1.40 9.31 11.87
CA SER A 136 0.31 9.19 12.82
C SER A 136 0.01 7.75 13.24
N MET A 137 0.08 6.79 12.30
CA MET A 137 -0.06 5.38 12.62
C MET A 137 1.07 4.89 13.55
N LYS A 138 2.31 5.29 13.29
CA LYS A 138 3.45 4.97 14.16
C LYS A 138 3.31 5.59 15.56
N GLU A 139 2.86 6.85 15.65
CA GLU A 139 2.63 7.56 16.91
C GLU A 139 1.62 6.83 17.81
N VAL A 140 0.59 6.21 17.24
CA VAL A 140 -0.38 5.41 18.01
C VAL A 140 0.07 3.97 18.29
N GLY A 141 1.27 3.57 17.85
CA GLY A 141 1.80 2.22 18.05
C GLY A 141 1.29 1.18 17.04
N GLY A 142 0.70 1.62 15.94
CA GLY A 142 0.30 0.77 14.82
C GLY A 142 1.46 0.32 13.97
N LYS A 143 1.19 -0.63 13.06
CA LYS A 143 2.14 -1.13 12.07
C LYS A 143 1.87 -0.53 10.71
N VAL A 144 2.89 -0.49 9.85
CA VAL A 144 2.79 0.13 8.53
C VAL A 144 3.41 -0.76 7.46
N ILE A 145 2.69 -0.93 6.36
CA ILE A 145 3.20 -1.46 5.09
C ILE A 145 3.11 -0.33 4.06
N THR A 146 4.18 -0.10 3.32
CA THR A 146 4.21 0.90 2.25
C THR A 146 4.36 0.24 0.88
N LEU A 147 3.67 0.78 -0.12
CA LEU A 147 3.85 0.45 -1.52
C LEU A 147 4.23 1.72 -2.27
N SER A 148 5.38 1.70 -2.94
CA SER A 148 5.88 2.86 -3.69
C SER A 148 6.53 2.46 -5.02
N GLY A 149 6.89 3.46 -5.80
CA GLY A 149 7.60 3.33 -7.06
C GLY A 149 8.53 4.51 -7.28
N PHE A 150 8.79 4.83 -8.53
CA PHE A 150 9.60 5.96 -9.01
C PHE A 150 11.03 5.92 -8.47
N ASP A 151 11.41 6.95 -7.72
CA ASP A 151 12.78 7.10 -7.24
C ASP A 151 13.08 6.09 -6.12
N ASN A 152 14.26 5.51 -6.15
CA ASN A 152 14.71 4.54 -5.15
C ASN A 152 14.94 5.18 -3.76
N ASP A 153 15.11 6.49 -3.73
CA ASP A 153 15.27 7.33 -2.53
C ASP A 153 13.97 8.03 -2.12
N ASN A 154 12.81 7.59 -2.63
CA ASN A 154 11.56 8.20 -2.23
C ASN A 154 11.29 7.99 -0.72
N PRO A 155 10.83 9.03 -0.02
CA PRO A 155 10.77 8.99 1.45
C PRO A 155 9.78 7.94 2.01
N LEU A 156 8.75 7.52 1.27
CA LEU A 156 7.80 6.53 1.75
C LEU A 156 8.43 5.14 1.85
N ARG A 157 9.42 4.83 1.03
CA ARG A 157 10.10 3.53 0.98
C ARG A 157 10.78 3.15 2.30
N GLU A 158 11.15 4.14 3.13
CA GLU A 158 11.85 3.94 4.41
C GLU A 158 10.91 4.11 5.61
N MET A 159 9.62 4.28 5.37
CA MET A 159 8.68 4.60 6.46
C MET A 159 7.89 3.40 6.96
N GLY A 160 7.86 2.27 6.27
CA GLY A 160 7.11 1.09 6.66
C GLY A 160 7.92 0.09 7.47
N GLY A 161 7.25 -0.76 8.25
CA GLY A 161 7.83 -2.00 8.79
C GLY A 161 7.95 -3.12 7.76
N GLY A 162 7.39 -2.91 6.57
CA GLY A 162 7.56 -3.67 5.34
C GLY A 162 7.31 -2.72 4.18
N ASN A 163 8.25 -2.66 3.24
CA ASN A 163 8.16 -1.74 2.12
C ASN A 163 8.30 -2.52 0.81
N PHE A 164 7.36 -2.31 -0.11
CA PHE A 164 7.36 -2.84 -1.46
C PHE A 164 7.61 -1.70 -2.45
N TRP A 165 8.66 -1.83 -3.27
CA TRP A 165 9.04 -0.79 -4.23
C TRP A 165 9.16 -1.36 -5.65
N LEU A 166 8.66 -0.59 -6.62
CA LEU A 166 8.67 -0.89 -8.04
C LEU A 166 9.53 0.12 -8.79
N ASN A 167 10.62 -0.33 -9.41
CA ASN A 167 11.57 0.51 -10.15
C ASN A 167 10.99 0.96 -11.50
N SER A 168 10.04 1.87 -11.48
CA SER A 168 9.46 2.48 -12.69
C SER A 168 8.89 3.86 -12.36
N ARG A 169 8.98 4.78 -13.33
CA ARG A 169 8.31 6.10 -13.30
C ARG A 169 7.02 6.14 -14.12
N ASP A 170 6.63 5.01 -14.72
CA ASP A 170 5.36 4.87 -15.42
C ASP A 170 4.23 4.63 -14.40
N TYR A 171 3.33 5.60 -14.26
CA TYR A 171 2.20 5.50 -13.34
C TYR A 171 1.36 4.26 -13.58
N GLY A 172 1.02 3.96 -14.83
CA GLY A 172 0.18 2.83 -15.17
C GLY A 172 0.81 1.50 -14.77
N LEU A 173 2.10 1.32 -15.03
CA LEU A 173 2.82 0.10 -14.64
C LEU A 173 2.95 -0.03 -13.12
N VAL A 174 3.25 1.06 -12.41
CA VAL A 174 3.40 1.05 -10.94
C VAL A 174 2.06 0.78 -10.27
N GLU A 175 0.99 1.44 -10.68
CA GLU A 175 -0.34 1.25 -10.13
C GLU A 175 -0.86 -0.18 -10.37
N VAL A 176 -0.70 -0.72 -11.58
CA VAL A 176 -1.07 -2.11 -11.87
C VAL A 176 -0.20 -3.10 -11.09
N GLY A 177 1.08 -2.83 -10.93
CA GLY A 177 1.99 -3.64 -10.11
C GLY A 177 1.60 -3.66 -8.63
N HIS A 178 1.21 -2.50 -8.05
CA HIS A 178 0.68 -2.42 -6.70
C HIS A 178 -0.63 -3.21 -6.56
N MET A 179 -1.54 -3.08 -7.53
CA MET A 179 -2.79 -3.84 -7.56
C MET A 179 -2.53 -5.34 -7.62
N PHE A 180 -1.62 -5.78 -8.50
CA PHE A 180 -1.23 -7.19 -8.63
C PHE A 180 -0.70 -7.75 -7.31
N PHE A 181 0.20 -7.04 -6.63
CA PHE A 181 0.75 -7.47 -5.35
C PHE A 181 -0.32 -7.58 -4.25
N LEU A 182 -1.20 -6.59 -4.14
CA LEU A 182 -2.26 -6.59 -3.15
C LEU A 182 -3.31 -7.69 -3.40
N HIS A 183 -3.65 -7.98 -4.66
CA HIS A 183 -4.49 -9.13 -5.01
C HIS A 183 -3.83 -10.45 -4.64
N PHE A 184 -2.53 -10.60 -4.95
CA PHE A 184 -1.78 -11.80 -4.60
C PHE A 184 -1.76 -12.03 -3.09
N LEU A 185 -1.60 -10.97 -2.28
CA LEU A 185 -1.75 -11.05 -0.83
C LEU A 185 -3.16 -11.50 -0.41
N SER A 186 -4.20 -10.91 -1.02
CA SER A 186 -5.60 -11.27 -0.72
C SER A 186 -5.87 -12.75 -0.99
N ASP A 187 -5.37 -13.29 -2.12
CA ASP A 187 -5.52 -14.69 -2.45
C ASP A 187 -4.90 -15.64 -1.42
N HIS A 188 -3.80 -15.23 -0.76
CA HIS A 188 -3.12 -16.01 0.27
C HIS A 188 -3.69 -15.79 1.69
N LEU A 189 -4.70 -14.92 1.82
CA LEU A 189 -5.46 -14.71 3.05
C LEU A 189 -6.68 -15.64 3.16
N LYS A 190 -7.02 -16.39 2.12
CA LYS A 190 -8.11 -17.37 2.16
C LYS A 190 -7.96 -18.28 3.40
N PRO A 191 -9.06 -18.51 4.14
CA PRO A 191 -9.04 -19.40 5.32
C PRO A 191 -8.58 -20.81 4.98
#